data_deefa11fce79e728e49444726897807d
#
_entry.id   deefa11fce79e728e49444726897807d
#
_cell.length_a   1.000
_cell.length_b   1.000
_cell.length_c   1.000
_cell.angle_alpha   90.00
_cell.angle_beta   90.00
_cell.angle_gamma   90.00
#
_symmetry.space_group_name_H-M   'P 1'
#
loop_
_entity.id
_entity.type
_entity.pdbx_description
1 polymer ?
#
loop_
_entity_poly.entity_id
_entity_poly.type
_entity_poly.pdbx_seq_one_letter_code
_entity_poly.pdbx_strand_id
1 'polypeptide(L)'
;MAESMKGLKRTCRCAEVTKADIGKKVTLMGWVQKSRNKGGIIFVDLRDRSGIMQIIFENGPISEEGFEKAAKLRSEFVIAVEGEVMARSGAVNENLATGELEVKAESLRILSEAETPPFPIEEDSKTREELRLKYRYLDLRRPDIQRNLIMRSKVAMLTREFMSKEGFLEIETPMLTKSTPEGARDYLVPSRVHPGSFYALPQSPQLFKQLLMCSGYDRYIQIVKCFRDEDLRADRQPEFTQIDMELAFVDVDDVIDVNERLLAHLFKEVLGVEVQLPIQRMTWKEAMNRFGSDKPDLRFGMELVDVSETVKDTEFVVFKGALENGGSVRGINAKGQGAMPRKKIDKLVEFAKGYGAKGLAYIAIHEDGSWKSSFSKFMTEEQMEALIKAMDGQAGDLLLFAADRNK
;
A
#
# COMPACT_ATOMS: atom_id res chain seq x y z
N MET A 1 -19.93 22.14 29.90
CA MET A 1 -20.65 22.84 28.80
C MET A 1 -19.64 23.31 27.76
N ALA A 2 -19.98 23.15 26.49
CA ALA A 2 -19.12 23.60 25.38
C ALA A 2 -18.94 25.13 25.43
N GLU A 3 -17.71 25.61 25.28
CA GLU A 3 -17.39 27.02 25.24
C GLU A 3 -17.32 27.53 23.79
N SER A 4 -17.61 28.81 23.61
CA SER A 4 -17.64 29.42 22.27
C SER A 4 -16.26 29.60 21.68
N MET A 5 -16.12 29.37 20.40
CA MET A 5 -14.94 29.74 19.61
C MET A 5 -14.87 31.23 19.26
N LYS A 6 -15.89 32.03 19.62
CA LYS A 6 -15.92 33.46 19.26
C LYS A 6 -14.66 34.18 19.72
N GLY A 7 -14.01 34.87 18.82
CA GLY A 7 -12.77 35.60 19.05
C GLY A 7 -11.49 34.77 18.97
N LEU A 8 -11.56 33.46 18.82
CA LEU A 8 -10.39 32.59 18.62
C LEU A 8 -10.15 32.28 17.15
N LYS A 9 -8.89 32.29 16.73
CA LYS A 9 -8.43 31.77 15.44
C LYS A 9 -7.21 30.90 15.66
N ARG A 10 -7.24 29.69 15.14
CA ARG A 10 -6.04 28.83 15.14
C ARG A 10 -4.92 29.54 14.35
N THR A 11 -3.73 29.67 14.96
CA THR A 11 -2.55 30.26 14.31
C THR A 11 -1.82 29.26 13.44
N CYS A 12 -1.67 28.01 13.90
CA CYS A 12 -1.00 26.92 13.20
C CYS A 12 -1.53 25.57 13.70
N ARG A 13 -1.14 24.48 13.06
CA ARG A 13 -1.41 23.12 13.57
C ARG A 13 -0.32 22.67 14.54
N CYS A 14 -0.62 21.59 15.29
CA CYS A 14 0.25 21.09 16.35
C CYS A 14 1.69 20.80 15.87
N ALA A 15 1.85 20.06 14.77
CA ALA A 15 3.17 19.72 14.26
C ALA A 15 3.76 20.73 13.25
N GLU A 16 3.09 21.84 13.01
CA GLU A 16 3.62 22.97 12.23
C GLU A 16 4.47 23.92 13.07
N VAL A 17 4.41 23.79 14.40
CA VAL A 17 5.25 24.57 15.33
C VAL A 17 6.68 24.05 15.28
N THR A 18 7.63 24.99 15.12
CA THR A 18 9.06 24.72 14.98
C THR A 18 9.89 25.43 16.06
N LYS A 19 11.19 25.15 16.14
CA LYS A 19 12.13 25.87 17.02
C LYS A 19 12.18 27.39 16.75
N ALA A 20 11.87 27.83 15.53
CA ALA A 20 11.80 29.24 15.16
C ALA A 20 10.59 29.98 15.75
N ASP A 21 9.68 29.23 16.39
CA ASP A 21 8.48 29.78 17.04
C ASP A 21 8.63 29.91 18.55
N ILE A 22 9.77 29.51 19.13
CA ILE A 22 10.04 29.67 20.56
C ILE A 22 9.90 31.16 20.94
N GLY A 23 9.16 31.44 22.01
CA GLY A 23 8.82 32.79 22.49
C GLY A 23 7.61 33.41 21.80
N LYS A 24 7.03 32.78 20.77
CA LYS A 24 5.82 33.27 20.11
C LYS A 24 4.57 32.71 20.78
N LYS A 25 3.51 33.53 20.79
CA LYS A 25 2.18 33.10 21.21
C LYS A 25 1.47 32.39 20.05
N VAL A 26 0.89 31.24 20.36
CA VAL A 26 0.14 30.41 19.42
C VAL A 26 -1.23 30.06 19.98
N THR A 27 -2.20 29.89 19.10
CA THR A 27 -3.51 29.31 19.39
C THR A 27 -3.59 27.95 18.71
N LEU A 28 -3.56 26.89 19.49
CA LEU A 28 -3.70 25.51 19.02
C LEU A 28 -5.08 24.96 19.33
N MET A 29 -5.62 24.14 18.45
CA MET A 29 -6.91 23.49 18.62
C MET A 29 -6.83 22.04 18.18
N GLY A 30 -7.38 21.14 18.99
CA GLY A 30 -7.31 19.71 18.68
C GLY A 30 -8.04 18.87 19.73
N TRP A 31 -7.75 17.60 19.68
CA TRP A 31 -8.28 16.59 20.59
C TRP A 31 -7.24 16.24 21.64
N VAL A 32 -7.67 16.11 22.88
CA VAL A 32 -6.84 15.62 23.98
C VAL A 32 -6.52 14.14 23.74
N GLN A 33 -5.29 13.82 23.41
CA GLN A 33 -4.84 12.41 23.30
C GLN A 33 -4.65 11.80 24.69
N LYS A 34 -3.94 12.52 25.56
CA LYS A 34 -3.60 12.06 26.90
C LYS A 34 -3.46 13.26 27.84
N SER A 35 -3.94 13.14 29.07
CA SER A 35 -3.74 14.10 30.13
C SER A 35 -3.04 13.44 31.31
N ARG A 36 -2.06 14.12 31.91
CA ARG A 36 -1.25 13.63 33.03
C ARG A 36 -1.09 14.75 34.07
N ASN A 37 -1.72 14.61 35.24
CA ASN A 37 -1.55 15.51 36.35
C ASN A 37 -0.38 15.03 37.24
N LYS A 38 0.61 15.88 37.50
CA LYS A 38 1.81 15.62 38.28
C LYS A 38 1.88 16.50 39.56
N GLY A 39 0.73 16.89 40.12
CA GLY A 39 0.68 17.66 41.36
C GLY A 39 1.18 19.09 41.20
N GLY A 40 0.41 19.95 40.54
CA GLY A 40 0.77 21.35 40.27
C GLY A 40 1.14 21.65 38.81
N ILE A 41 1.41 20.63 38.02
CA ILE A 41 1.63 20.74 36.59
C ILE A 41 0.77 19.69 35.88
N ILE A 42 0.05 20.10 34.82
CA ILE A 42 -0.74 19.19 33.98
C ILE A 42 -0.16 19.20 32.59
N PHE A 43 0.21 18.01 32.11
CA PHE A 43 0.67 17.78 30.75
C PHE A 43 -0.46 17.22 29.90
N VAL A 44 -0.72 17.84 28.77
CA VAL A 44 -1.72 17.39 27.81
C VAL A 44 -1.06 17.20 26.45
N ASP A 45 -1.20 16.00 25.91
CA ASP A 45 -0.82 15.71 24.53
C ASP A 45 -2.01 16.12 23.64
N LEU A 46 -1.92 17.27 22.98
CA LEU A 46 -2.93 17.80 22.07
C LEU A 46 -2.66 17.31 20.66
N ARG A 47 -3.62 16.61 20.08
CA ARG A 47 -3.52 16.01 18.75
C ARG A 47 -4.40 16.75 17.75
N ASP A 48 -3.85 17.00 16.57
CA ASP A 48 -4.62 17.32 15.37
C ASP A 48 -4.14 16.49 14.17
N ARG A 49 -4.59 16.78 12.96
CA ARG A 49 -4.22 16.00 11.77
C ARG A 49 -2.73 16.09 11.39
N SER A 50 -1.99 17.05 11.91
CA SER A 50 -0.56 17.21 11.64
C SER A 50 0.31 16.41 12.60
N GLY A 51 -0.19 16.12 13.81
CA GLY A 51 0.54 15.42 14.84
C GLY A 51 0.13 15.84 16.25
N ILE A 52 1.06 15.74 17.17
CA ILE A 52 0.84 15.97 18.61
C ILE A 52 1.77 17.11 19.09
N MET A 53 1.23 17.99 19.94
CA MET A 53 1.99 18.99 20.69
C MET A 53 1.74 18.80 22.18
N GLN A 54 2.80 18.81 22.98
CA GLN A 54 2.66 18.84 24.44
C GLN A 54 2.26 20.24 24.90
N ILE A 55 1.16 20.29 25.65
CA ILE A 55 0.70 21.51 26.31
C ILE A 55 0.96 21.38 27.81
N ILE A 56 1.48 22.43 28.43
CA ILE A 56 1.70 22.49 29.89
C ILE A 56 0.78 23.52 30.50
N PHE A 57 0.09 23.11 31.54
CA PHE A 57 -0.70 23.98 32.41
C PHE A 57 -0.03 24.05 33.78
N GLU A 58 0.34 25.28 34.20
CA GLU A 58 0.95 25.56 35.47
C GLU A 58 0.21 26.75 36.14
N ASN A 59 0.09 26.73 37.47
CA ASN A 59 -0.45 27.86 38.17
C ASN A 59 0.43 29.11 37.97
N GLY A 60 -0.19 30.24 37.73
CA GLY A 60 0.46 31.54 37.50
C GLY A 60 0.22 32.01 36.05
N PRO A 61 0.76 31.36 35.00
CA PRO A 61 0.45 31.71 33.60
C PRO A 61 -1.01 31.56 33.23
N ILE A 62 -1.64 30.49 33.69
CA ILE A 62 -3.09 30.28 33.54
C ILE A 62 -3.79 30.61 34.87
N SER A 63 -5.01 31.12 34.81
CA SER A 63 -5.82 31.39 36.01
C SER A 63 -6.13 30.09 36.77
N GLU A 64 -6.42 30.21 38.08
CA GLU A 64 -6.80 29.09 38.94
C GLU A 64 -8.00 28.33 38.36
N GLU A 65 -9.03 29.04 37.90
CA GLU A 65 -10.18 28.44 37.18
C GLU A 65 -9.75 27.68 35.94
N GLY A 66 -8.83 28.23 35.14
CA GLY A 66 -8.26 27.58 33.96
C GLY A 66 -7.48 26.31 34.30
N PHE A 67 -6.72 26.34 35.40
CA PHE A 67 -5.99 25.15 35.88
C PHE A 67 -6.93 24.06 36.37
N GLU A 68 -7.97 24.41 37.16
CA GLU A 68 -9.00 23.45 37.56
C GLU A 68 -9.74 22.84 36.36
N LYS A 69 -10.00 23.66 35.33
CA LYS A 69 -10.57 23.21 34.08
C LYS A 69 -9.63 22.21 33.36
N ALA A 70 -8.33 22.49 33.30
CA ALA A 70 -7.32 21.61 32.74
C ALA A 70 -7.25 20.25 33.47
N ALA A 71 -7.43 20.25 34.79
CA ALA A 71 -7.45 19.04 35.62
C ALA A 71 -8.62 18.08 35.28
N LYS A 72 -9.69 18.59 34.69
CA LYS A 72 -10.89 17.83 34.31
C LYS A 72 -10.82 17.30 32.87
N LEU A 73 -9.77 17.62 32.10
CA LEU A 73 -9.61 17.18 30.74
C LEU A 73 -9.49 15.66 30.66
N ARG A 74 -10.23 15.08 29.71
CA ARG A 74 -10.23 13.64 29.38
C ARG A 74 -9.90 13.42 27.93
N SER A 75 -9.57 12.18 27.59
CA SER A 75 -9.29 11.78 26.23
C SER A 75 -10.42 12.18 25.28
N GLU A 76 -10.04 12.64 24.11
CA GLU A 76 -10.91 13.07 23.00
C GLU A 76 -11.75 14.34 23.28
N PHE A 77 -11.58 15.02 24.41
CA PHE A 77 -12.11 16.38 24.54
C PHE A 77 -11.52 17.27 23.47
N VAL A 78 -12.32 18.13 22.89
CA VAL A 78 -11.88 19.14 21.91
C VAL A 78 -11.60 20.43 22.65
N ILE A 79 -10.36 20.89 22.56
CA ILE A 79 -9.92 22.10 23.27
C ILE A 79 -9.26 23.11 22.34
N ALA A 80 -9.31 24.36 22.76
CA ALA A 80 -8.48 25.44 22.24
C ALA A 80 -7.59 25.96 23.37
N VAL A 81 -6.30 26.12 23.06
CA VAL A 81 -5.28 26.60 23.99
C VAL A 81 -4.55 27.78 23.36
N GLU A 82 -4.44 28.88 24.06
CA GLU A 82 -3.52 29.96 23.73
C GLU A 82 -2.36 29.91 24.73
N GLY A 83 -1.15 30.04 24.22
CA GLY A 83 0.05 29.95 25.05
C GLY A 83 1.32 30.26 24.27
N GLU A 84 2.44 30.28 25.00
CA GLU A 84 3.77 30.55 24.47
C GLU A 84 4.49 29.24 24.12
N VAL A 85 5.12 29.20 22.95
CA VAL A 85 5.99 28.08 22.54
C VAL A 85 7.30 28.14 23.29
N MET A 86 7.69 27.04 23.91
CA MET A 86 8.93 26.92 24.66
C MET A 86 9.73 25.69 24.22
N ALA A 87 11.04 25.72 24.49
CA ALA A 87 11.82 24.49 24.49
C ALA A 87 11.33 23.58 25.62
N ARG A 88 11.26 22.27 25.34
CA ARG A 88 10.79 21.30 26.33
C ARG A 88 11.66 21.32 27.57
N SER A 89 11.03 21.44 28.74
CA SER A 89 11.71 21.49 30.02
C SER A 89 12.24 20.16 30.51
N GLY A 90 11.67 19.05 30.01
CA GLY A 90 12.08 17.68 30.33
C GLY A 90 12.88 17.00 29.21
N ALA A 91 13.01 15.67 29.29
CA ALA A 91 13.66 14.89 28.25
C ALA A 91 12.94 15.02 26.89
N VAL A 92 13.71 15.11 25.82
CA VAL A 92 13.20 15.12 24.45
C VAL A 92 12.41 13.84 24.19
N ASN A 93 11.25 13.97 23.57
CA ASN A 93 10.47 12.81 23.13
C ASN A 93 10.73 12.52 21.65
N GLU A 94 11.65 11.61 21.37
CA GLU A 94 12.04 11.23 20.01
C GLU A 94 10.90 10.63 19.17
N ASN A 95 9.81 10.19 19.80
CA ASN A 95 8.65 9.65 19.09
C ASN A 95 7.69 10.73 18.54
N LEU A 96 7.94 12.00 18.81
CA LEU A 96 7.14 13.12 18.34
C LEU A 96 7.98 14.06 17.48
N ALA A 97 7.44 14.48 16.36
CA ALA A 97 8.08 15.51 15.52
C ALA A 97 8.30 16.83 16.27
N THR A 98 7.45 17.12 17.27
CA THR A 98 7.52 18.29 18.15
C THR A 98 8.15 17.98 19.52
N GLY A 99 8.85 16.86 19.65
CA GLY A 99 9.29 16.33 20.95
C GLY A 99 10.31 17.16 21.68
N GLU A 100 10.93 18.16 21.06
CA GLU A 100 11.81 19.16 21.66
C GLU A 100 11.08 20.42 22.12
N LEU A 101 9.78 20.53 21.81
CA LEU A 101 8.96 21.71 22.05
C LEU A 101 7.79 21.39 22.97
N GLU A 102 7.28 22.43 23.60
CA GLU A 102 6.03 22.41 24.38
C GLU A 102 5.38 23.81 24.35
N VAL A 103 4.08 23.86 24.60
CA VAL A 103 3.35 25.13 24.71
C VAL A 103 2.91 25.33 26.14
N LYS A 104 3.33 26.43 26.73
CA LYS A 104 2.91 26.86 28.07
C LYS A 104 1.60 27.61 27.95
N ALA A 105 0.54 27.01 28.45
CA ALA A 105 -0.82 27.52 28.31
C ALA A 105 -1.07 28.78 29.19
N GLU A 106 -1.66 29.80 28.59
CA GLU A 106 -2.15 31.01 29.22
C GLU A 106 -3.69 31.01 29.30
N SER A 107 -4.36 30.37 28.34
CA SER A 107 -5.81 30.20 28.35
C SER A 107 -6.24 28.83 27.86
N LEU A 108 -7.41 28.38 28.29
CA LEU A 108 -8.02 27.11 27.88
C LEU A 108 -9.51 27.31 27.68
N ARG A 109 -10.02 26.83 26.51
CA ARG A 109 -11.47 26.64 26.30
C ARG A 109 -11.74 25.18 25.95
N ILE A 110 -12.76 24.61 26.58
CA ILE A 110 -13.30 23.30 26.23
C ILE A 110 -14.38 23.51 25.19
N LEU A 111 -14.05 23.22 23.92
CA LEU A 111 -14.95 23.41 22.79
C LEU A 111 -16.01 22.30 22.71
N SER A 112 -15.64 21.09 23.13
CA SER A 112 -16.57 19.96 23.24
C SER A 112 -16.01 18.93 24.22
N GLU A 113 -16.86 18.45 25.08
CA GLU A 113 -16.59 17.29 25.92
C GLU A 113 -16.84 16.01 25.08
N ALA A 114 -16.23 14.92 25.47
CA ALA A 114 -16.41 13.60 24.86
C ALA A 114 -16.66 12.55 25.95
N GLU A 115 -17.50 11.59 25.62
CA GLU A 115 -17.55 10.33 26.37
C GLU A 115 -16.26 9.53 26.15
N THR A 116 -15.98 8.58 27.04
CA THR A 116 -14.82 7.71 26.88
C THR A 116 -14.93 6.92 25.58
N PRO A 117 -13.95 7.03 24.66
CA PRO A 117 -13.98 6.29 23.40
C PRO A 117 -14.03 4.78 23.63
N PRO A 118 -14.71 4.02 22.76
CA PRO A 118 -14.79 2.56 22.87
C PRO A 118 -13.44 1.85 22.62
N PHE A 119 -12.46 2.55 22.09
CA PHE A 119 -11.08 2.10 21.90
C PHE A 119 -10.11 3.28 21.87
N PRO A 120 -8.82 3.07 22.20
CA PRO A 120 -7.82 4.13 22.15
C PRO A 120 -7.51 4.54 20.69
N ILE A 121 -7.30 5.86 20.48
CA ILE A 121 -6.91 6.43 19.19
C ILE A 121 -5.38 6.42 19.11
N GLU A 122 -4.82 5.28 18.69
CA GLU A 122 -3.38 5.06 18.60
C GLU A 122 -3.01 4.23 17.37
N GLU A 123 -1.76 4.30 16.94
CA GLU A 123 -1.26 3.45 15.85
C GLU A 123 -1.30 1.97 16.25
N ASP A 124 -1.33 1.09 15.27
CA ASP A 124 -1.27 -0.37 15.43
C ASP A 124 -2.28 -0.94 16.44
N SER A 125 -3.44 -0.30 16.57
CA SER A 125 -4.49 -0.75 17.47
C SER A 125 -4.92 -2.18 17.19
N LYS A 126 -4.94 -3.01 18.24
CA LYS A 126 -5.42 -4.40 18.20
C LYS A 126 -6.94 -4.52 18.34
N THR A 127 -7.65 -3.41 18.28
CA THR A 127 -9.11 -3.38 18.34
C THR A 127 -9.70 -4.13 17.14
N ARG A 128 -10.69 -4.96 17.40
CA ARG A 128 -11.38 -5.75 16.36
C ARG A 128 -11.99 -4.85 15.29
N GLU A 129 -11.98 -5.31 14.06
CA GLU A 129 -12.41 -4.53 12.90
C GLU A 129 -13.88 -4.12 13.00
N GLU A 130 -14.76 -5.00 13.48
CA GLU A 130 -16.20 -4.70 13.62
C GLU A 130 -16.44 -3.48 14.51
N LEU A 131 -15.68 -3.36 15.62
CA LEU A 131 -15.81 -2.21 16.52
C LEU A 131 -15.26 -0.93 15.88
N ARG A 132 -14.15 -1.04 15.15
CA ARG A 132 -13.56 0.08 14.40
C ARG A 132 -14.49 0.57 13.28
N LEU A 133 -15.14 -0.34 12.57
CA LEU A 133 -16.11 0.00 11.53
C LEU A 133 -17.38 0.63 12.12
N LYS A 134 -17.86 0.15 13.27
CA LYS A 134 -19.00 0.75 13.98
C LYS A 134 -18.74 2.21 14.37
N TYR A 135 -17.52 2.52 14.81
CA TYR A 135 -17.09 3.86 15.18
C TYR A 135 -16.06 4.42 14.20
N ARG A 136 -16.33 4.30 12.90
CA ARG A 136 -15.39 4.62 11.83
C ARG A 136 -14.82 6.03 11.92
N TYR A 137 -15.61 7.01 12.36
CA TYR A 137 -15.16 8.38 12.56
C TYR A 137 -14.08 8.54 13.66
N LEU A 138 -14.04 7.65 14.65
CA LEU A 138 -12.95 7.58 15.63
C LEU A 138 -11.73 6.84 15.05
N ASP A 139 -11.95 5.72 14.35
CA ASP A 139 -10.89 4.97 13.69
C ASP A 139 -10.11 5.84 12.67
N LEU A 140 -10.81 6.73 11.97
CA LEU A 140 -10.21 7.69 11.04
C LEU A 140 -9.33 8.76 11.71
N ARG A 141 -9.37 8.91 13.04
CA ARG A 141 -8.45 9.78 13.79
C ARG A 141 -7.10 9.12 14.04
N ARG A 142 -7.00 7.80 13.90
CA ARG A 142 -5.73 7.07 14.10
C ARG A 142 -4.71 7.51 13.04
N PRO A 143 -3.44 7.76 13.44
CA PRO A 143 -2.43 8.29 12.53
C PRO A 143 -2.17 7.39 11.32
N ASP A 144 -2.15 6.05 11.51
CA ASP A 144 -1.96 5.06 10.44
C ASP A 144 -3.09 5.10 9.40
N ILE A 145 -4.35 5.20 9.83
CA ILE A 145 -5.50 5.30 8.92
C ILE A 145 -5.57 6.69 8.26
N GLN A 146 -5.28 7.74 9.03
CA GLN A 146 -5.30 9.12 8.54
C GLN A 146 -4.23 9.34 7.47
N ARG A 147 -3.02 8.76 7.63
CA ARG A 147 -1.96 8.80 6.60
C ARG A 147 -2.42 8.27 5.25
N ASN A 148 -3.24 7.20 5.23
CA ASN A 148 -3.75 6.62 3.99
C ASN A 148 -4.66 7.62 3.23
N LEU A 149 -5.54 8.33 3.95
CA LEU A 149 -6.40 9.34 3.32
C LEU A 149 -5.61 10.56 2.85
N ILE A 150 -4.63 11.02 3.63
CA ILE A 150 -3.73 12.12 3.26
C ILE A 150 -2.91 11.73 2.02
N MET A 151 -2.34 10.51 2.00
CA MET A 151 -1.60 9.99 0.85
C MET A 151 -2.48 9.95 -0.39
N ARG A 152 -3.70 9.41 -0.28
CA ARG A 152 -4.67 9.37 -1.39
C ARG A 152 -4.96 10.76 -1.94
N SER A 153 -5.17 11.75 -1.06
CA SER A 153 -5.38 13.14 -1.45
C SER A 153 -4.17 13.72 -2.18
N LYS A 154 -2.95 13.44 -1.67
CA LYS A 154 -1.69 13.88 -2.29
C LYS A 154 -1.51 13.26 -3.68
N VAL A 155 -1.74 11.93 -3.82
CA VAL A 155 -1.66 11.24 -5.11
C VAL A 155 -2.62 11.86 -6.13
N ALA A 156 -3.87 12.10 -5.75
CA ALA A 156 -4.85 12.70 -6.65
C ALA A 156 -4.45 14.11 -7.12
N MET A 157 -3.93 14.93 -6.20
CA MET A 157 -3.45 16.29 -6.52
C MET A 157 -2.25 16.26 -7.46
N LEU A 158 -1.23 15.43 -7.16
CA LEU A 158 -0.03 15.30 -7.99
C LEU A 158 -0.35 14.73 -9.37
N THR A 159 -1.28 13.79 -9.46
CA THR A 159 -1.76 13.27 -10.75
C THR A 159 -2.36 14.39 -11.60
N ARG A 160 -3.26 15.21 -11.04
CA ARG A 160 -3.86 16.34 -11.75
C ARG A 160 -2.81 17.34 -12.22
N GLU A 161 -1.87 17.69 -11.34
CA GLU A 161 -0.80 18.61 -11.67
C GLU A 161 0.08 18.06 -12.81
N PHE A 162 0.51 16.82 -12.73
CA PHE A 162 1.32 16.16 -13.75
C PHE A 162 0.59 16.12 -15.09
N MET A 163 -0.64 15.58 -15.09
CA MET A 163 -1.40 15.39 -16.31
C MET A 163 -1.79 16.72 -16.98
N SER A 164 -2.08 17.74 -16.19
CA SER A 164 -2.31 19.10 -16.72
C SER A 164 -1.09 19.67 -17.43
N LYS A 165 0.13 19.45 -16.89
CA LYS A 165 1.39 19.83 -17.55
C LYS A 165 1.65 19.06 -18.85
N GLU A 166 1.17 17.83 -18.93
CA GLU A 166 1.21 16.98 -20.14
C GLU A 166 0.12 17.34 -21.18
N GLY A 167 -0.69 18.37 -20.91
CA GLY A 167 -1.73 18.84 -21.81
C GLY A 167 -3.06 18.08 -21.75
N PHE A 168 -3.28 17.27 -20.70
CA PHE A 168 -4.56 16.62 -20.50
C PHE A 168 -5.60 17.55 -19.93
N LEU A 169 -6.84 17.34 -20.37
CA LEU A 169 -8.03 18.02 -19.85
C LEU A 169 -8.79 17.06 -18.91
N GLU A 170 -9.00 17.49 -17.68
CA GLU A 170 -9.87 16.75 -16.75
C GLU A 170 -11.32 17.06 -17.07
N ILE A 171 -12.09 16.05 -17.51
CA ILE A 171 -13.48 16.19 -17.92
C ILE A 171 -14.32 15.20 -17.15
N GLU A 172 -15.31 15.71 -16.40
CA GLU A 172 -16.28 14.88 -15.69
C GLU A 172 -17.30 14.27 -16.65
N THR A 173 -17.61 12.99 -16.42
CA THR A 173 -18.60 12.23 -17.19
C THR A 173 -19.78 11.81 -16.33
N PRO A 174 -20.98 11.58 -16.90
CA PRO A 174 -22.16 11.17 -16.14
C PRO A 174 -21.97 9.84 -15.40
N MET A 175 -22.50 9.78 -14.17
CA MET A 175 -22.56 8.54 -13.37
C MET A 175 -23.87 7.76 -13.62
N LEU A 176 -24.96 8.43 -13.97
CA LEU A 176 -26.23 7.78 -14.34
C LEU A 176 -26.23 7.60 -15.85
N THR A 177 -25.90 6.41 -16.31
CA THR A 177 -25.75 6.09 -17.73
C THR A 177 -26.71 4.99 -18.17
N LYS A 178 -26.60 4.60 -19.42
CA LYS A 178 -27.20 3.38 -19.94
C LYS A 178 -26.25 2.21 -19.69
N SER A 179 -26.80 1.02 -19.42
CA SER A 179 -26.02 -0.22 -19.33
C SER A 179 -25.20 -0.46 -20.60
N THR A 180 -23.92 -0.77 -20.42
CA THR A 180 -22.96 -1.07 -21.49
C THR A 180 -22.24 -2.39 -21.22
N PRO A 181 -22.00 -3.24 -22.24
CA PRO A 181 -21.32 -4.52 -22.04
C PRO A 181 -19.80 -4.33 -21.95
N GLU A 182 -19.29 -4.05 -20.74
CA GLU A 182 -17.86 -3.85 -20.50
C GLU A 182 -17.18 -5.04 -19.81
N GLY A 183 -17.86 -6.17 -19.63
CA GLY A 183 -17.27 -7.41 -19.10
C GLY A 183 -17.65 -7.74 -17.64
N ALA A 184 -18.07 -6.76 -16.83
CA ALA A 184 -18.66 -6.99 -15.51
C ALA A 184 -20.20 -6.85 -15.55
N ARG A 185 -20.86 -7.10 -14.44
CA ARG A 185 -22.27 -6.76 -14.26
C ARG A 185 -22.39 -5.31 -13.80
N ASP A 186 -23.43 -4.64 -14.29
CA ASP A 186 -23.74 -3.27 -13.91
C ASP A 186 -24.59 -3.22 -12.66
N TYR A 187 -24.33 -2.23 -11.80
CA TYR A 187 -25.30 -1.83 -10.78
C TYR A 187 -26.41 -1.01 -11.42
N LEU A 188 -27.67 -1.43 -11.22
CA LEU A 188 -28.84 -0.76 -11.78
C LEU A 188 -29.50 0.16 -10.76
N VAL A 189 -29.85 1.36 -11.19
CA VAL A 189 -30.56 2.35 -10.40
C VAL A 189 -31.98 2.53 -11.00
N PRO A 190 -33.03 2.13 -10.31
CA PRO A 190 -34.41 2.25 -10.85
C PRO A 190 -34.82 3.71 -11.02
N SER A 191 -35.44 4.02 -12.15
CA SER A 191 -35.99 5.35 -12.40
C SER A 191 -37.37 5.50 -11.73
N ARG A 192 -37.51 6.47 -10.84
CA ARG A 192 -38.79 6.81 -10.23
C ARG A 192 -39.71 7.52 -11.22
N VAL A 193 -39.14 8.26 -12.16
CA VAL A 193 -39.93 9.06 -13.14
C VAL A 193 -40.41 8.18 -14.29
N HIS A 194 -39.69 7.15 -14.66
CA HIS A 194 -40.03 6.22 -15.75
C HIS A 194 -40.14 4.80 -15.19
N PRO A 195 -41.30 4.36 -14.73
CA PRO A 195 -41.50 3.01 -14.18
C PRO A 195 -41.08 1.94 -15.18
N GLY A 196 -40.32 0.94 -14.69
CA GLY A 196 -39.77 -0.13 -15.51
C GLY A 196 -38.46 0.20 -16.25
N SER A 197 -37.95 1.43 -16.13
CA SER A 197 -36.69 1.86 -16.69
C SER A 197 -35.61 1.99 -15.60
N PHE A 198 -34.34 1.77 -15.99
CA PHE A 198 -33.19 1.79 -15.08
C PHE A 198 -32.08 2.61 -15.69
N TYR A 199 -31.33 3.30 -14.84
CA TYR A 199 -29.97 3.74 -15.12
C TYR A 199 -29.01 2.65 -14.71
N ALA A 200 -27.81 2.66 -15.29
CA ALA A 200 -26.68 1.86 -14.83
C ALA A 200 -25.58 2.77 -14.29
N LEU A 201 -24.87 2.32 -13.25
CA LEU A 201 -23.64 2.95 -12.80
C LEU A 201 -22.50 2.47 -13.70
N PRO A 202 -21.57 3.36 -14.13
CA PRO A 202 -20.54 3.01 -15.11
C PRO A 202 -19.48 2.08 -14.53
N GLN A 203 -19.10 1.07 -15.28
CA GLN A 203 -17.95 0.23 -14.98
C GLN A 203 -16.63 0.97 -15.22
N SER A 204 -16.65 1.87 -16.20
CA SER A 204 -15.64 2.87 -16.52
C SER A 204 -16.28 3.96 -17.38
N PRO A 205 -15.67 5.13 -17.59
CA PRO A 205 -16.17 6.16 -18.49
C PRO A 205 -15.91 5.85 -19.98
N GLN A 206 -15.75 4.60 -20.36
CA GLN A 206 -15.28 4.16 -21.68
C GLN A 206 -16.03 4.79 -22.85
N LEU A 207 -17.34 4.78 -22.83
CA LEU A 207 -18.15 5.36 -23.90
C LEU A 207 -17.91 6.86 -24.06
N PHE A 208 -17.85 7.58 -22.95
CA PHE A 208 -17.70 9.03 -22.95
C PHE A 208 -16.32 9.48 -23.37
N LYS A 209 -15.25 8.81 -22.89
CA LYS A 209 -13.89 9.18 -23.30
C LYS A 209 -13.64 8.92 -24.77
N GLN A 210 -14.22 7.86 -25.35
CA GLN A 210 -14.18 7.64 -26.80
C GLN A 210 -14.90 8.75 -27.58
N LEU A 211 -16.10 9.18 -27.11
CA LEU A 211 -16.81 10.30 -27.71
C LEU A 211 -16.02 11.61 -27.62
N LEU A 212 -15.30 11.84 -26.52
CA LEU A 212 -14.42 12.99 -26.35
C LEU A 212 -13.28 12.98 -27.38
N MET A 213 -12.66 11.82 -27.63
CA MET A 213 -11.64 11.70 -28.70
C MET A 213 -12.24 12.03 -30.07
N CYS A 214 -13.41 11.49 -30.40
CA CYS A 214 -14.12 11.82 -31.64
C CYS A 214 -14.53 13.30 -31.72
N SER A 215 -14.66 13.99 -30.60
CA SER A 215 -15.03 15.41 -30.51
C SER A 215 -13.82 16.35 -30.52
N GLY A 216 -12.61 15.80 -30.66
CA GLY A 216 -11.38 16.60 -30.79
C GLY A 216 -10.69 16.97 -29.47
N TYR A 217 -11.01 16.27 -28.37
CA TYR A 217 -10.30 16.41 -27.11
C TYR A 217 -9.13 15.41 -27.06
N ASP A 218 -8.01 15.77 -27.57
CA ASP A 218 -6.86 14.88 -27.85
C ASP A 218 -6.30 14.17 -26.62
N ARG A 219 -6.45 14.73 -25.44
CA ARG A 219 -5.92 14.19 -24.18
C ARG A 219 -6.93 14.41 -23.06
N TYR A 220 -7.58 13.34 -22.66
CA TYR A 220 -8.56 13.31 -21.57
C TYR A 220 -8.00 12.61 -20.34
N ILE A 221 -8.36 13.12 -19.17
CA ILE A 221 -8.17 12.45 -17.88
C ILE A 221 -9.39 12.64 -17.00
N GLN A 222 -9.64 11.67 -16.13
CA GLN A 222 -10.56 11.79 -15.01
C GLN A 222 -10.13 10.91 -13.83
N ILE A 223 -10.18 11.41 -12.62
CA ILE A 223 -10.10 10.59 -11.40
C ILE A 223 -11.54 10.21 -11.04
N VAL A 224 -11.98 9.06 -11.53
CA VAL A 224 -13.38 8.68 -11.62
C VAL A 224 -13.75 7.49 -10.74
N LYS A 225 -14.96 7.52 -10.19
CA LYS A 225 -15.58 6.36 -9.55
C LYS A 225 -16.08 5.37 -10.59
N CYS A 226 -15.77 4.09 -10.36
CA CYS A 226 -16.18 2.97 -11.18
C CYS A 226 -16.90 1.94 -10.32
N PHE A 227 -17.84 1.21 -10.92
CA PHE A 227 -18.75 0.30 -10.23
C PHE A 227 -18.80 -1.04 -10.97
N ARG A 228 -18.60 -2.15 -10.27
CA ARG A 228 -18.70 -3.50 -10.84
C ARG A 228 -19.36 -4.43 -9.86
N ASP A 229 -20.45 -5.04 -10.26
CA ASP A 229 -21.16 -6.05 -9.45
C ASP A 229 -20.52 -7.42 -9.68
N GLU A 230 -19.40 -7.63 -9.01
CA GLU A 230 -18.58 -8.84 -9.08
C GLU A 230 -18.29 -9.38 -7.68
N ASP A 231 -17.86 -10.65 -7.61
CA ASP A 231 -17.42 -11.26 -6.37
C ASP A 231 -16.22 -10.52 -5.77
N LEU A 232 -16.30 -10.23 -4.47
CA LEU A 232 -15.24 -9.56 -3.74
C LEU A 232 -14.00 -10.43 -3.66
N ARG A 233 -12.84 -9.79 -3.83
CA ARG A 233 -11.52 -10.40 -3.59
C ARG A 233 -10.69 -9.44 -2.74
N ALA A 234 -9.51 -9.89 -2.27
CA ALA A 234 -8.64 -9.07 -1.45
C ALA A 234 -8.32 -7.69 -2.06
N ASP A 235 -8.22 -7.62 -3.39
CA ASP A 235 -7.86 -6.45 -4.19
C ASP A 235 -9.02 -5.88 -5.03
N ARG A 236 -10.25 -6.43 -4.91
CA ARG A 236 -11.42 -6.01 -5.70
C ARG A 236 -12.54 -5.55 -4.81
N GLN A 237 -13.00 -4.33 -5.06
CA GLN A 237 -14.17 -3.72 -4.42
C GLN A 237 -15.25 -3.41 -5.45
N PRO A 238 -16.55 -3.44 -5.07
CA PRO A 238 -17.64 -3.14 -5.99
C PRO A 238 -17.64 -1.68 -6.44
N GLU A 239 -17.09 -0.79 -5.64
CA GLU A 239 -16.84 0.61 -5.94
C GLU A 239 -15.36 0.92 -5.77
N PHE A 240 -14.73 1.46 -6.79
CA PHE A 240 -13.31 1.83 -6.78
C PHE A 240 -13.06 3.10 -7.59
N THR A 241 -11.84 3.62 -7.52
CA THR A 241 -11.45 4.83 -8.25
C THR A 241 -10.37 4.49 -9.27
N GLN A 242 -10.55 4.97 -10.49
CA GLN A 242 -9.52 4.92 -11.54
C GLN A 242 -8.90 6.30 -11.76
N ILE A 243 -7.62 6.32 -12.10
CA ILE A 243 -7.00 7.39 -12.87
C ILE A 243 -7.22 6.95 -14.32
N ASP A 244 -8.25 7.48 -14.95
CA ASP A 244 -8.67 7.08 -16.28
C ASP A 244 -8.20 8.11 -17.30
N MET A 245 -7.63 7.67 -18.40
CA MET A 245 -7.11 8.55 -19.46
C MET A 245 -7.40 8.00 -20.84
N GLU A 246 -7.48 8.90 -21.80
CA GLU A 246 -7.59 8.57 -23.22
C GLU A 246 -6.78 9.57 -24.03
N LEU A 247 -6.09 9.08 -25.08
CA LEU A 247 -5.25 9.89 -25.95
C LEU A 247 -5.62 9.60 -27.41
N ALA A 248 -5.61 10.64 -28.24
CA ALA A 248 -5.73 10.54 -29.68
C ALA A 248 -4.37 10.80 -30.36
N PHE A 249 -4.21 10.32 -31.59
CA PHE A 249 -3.02 10.50 -32.45
C PHE A 249 -1.71 9.98 -31.81
N VAL A 250 -1.79 8.87 -31.10
CA VAL A 250 -0.66 8.26 -30.38
C VAL A 250 -0.56 6.76 -30.70
N ASP A 251 0.62 6.19 -30.48
CA ASP A 251 0.87 4.76 -30.54
C ASP A 251 1.03 4.17 -29.13
N VAL A 252 1.20 2.87 -29.04
CA VAL A 252 1.33 2.10 -27.79
C VAL A 252 2.45 2.67 -26.90
N ASP A 253 3.59 2.99 -27.51
CA ASP A 253 4.76 3.48 -26.79
C ASP A 253 4.54 4.87 -26.18
N ASP A 254 3.76 5.74 -26.81
CA ASP A 254 3.40 7.05 -26.27
C ASP A 254 2.54 6.92 -24.99
N VAL A 255 1.58 5.98 -25.01
CA VAL A 255 0.74 5.69 -23.83
C VAL A 255 1.56 5.14 -22.67
N ILE A 256 2.50 4.23 -22.98
CA ILE A 256 3.38 3.65 -21.97
C ILE A 256 4.29 4.74 -21.37
N ASP A 257 4.90 5.59 -22.19
CA ASP A 257 5.79 6.66 -21.74
C ASP A 257 5.11 7.62 -20.77
N VAL A 258 3.90 8.09 -21.10
CA VAL A 258 3.14 8.98 -20.21
C VAL A 258 2.85 8.30 -18.87
N ASN A 259 2.47 7.01 -18.88
CA ASN A 259 2.19 6.27 -17.65
C ASN A 259 3.45 6.02 -16.83
N GLU A 260 4.57 5.66 -17.44
CA GLU A 260 5.85 5.46 -16.77
C GLU A 260 6.31 6.74 -16.06
N ARG A 261 6.25 7.89 -16.76
CA ARG A 261 6.61 9.19 -16.19
C ARG A 261 5.66 9.62 -15.06
N LEU A 262 4.36 9.36 -15.18
CA LEU A 262 3.40 9.59 -14.11
C LEU A 262 3.73 8.75 -12.88
N LEU A 263 3.96 7.44 -13.05
CA LEU A 263 4.31 6.55 -11.96
C LEU A 263 5.61 6.98 -11.29
N ALA A 264 6.67 7.27 -12.06
CA ALA A 264 7.94 7.73 -11.52
C ALA A 264 7.78 9.03 -10.71
N HIS A 265 6.98 9.99 -11.22
CA HIS A 265 6.65 11.22 -10.51
C HIS A 265 5.94 10.94 -9.18
N LEU A 266 4.90 10.10 -9.20
CA LEU A 266 4.14 9.78 -7.98
C LEU A 266 5.00 9.07 -6.94
N PHE A 267 5.82 8.08 -7.33
CA PHE A 267 6.71 7.37 -6.41
C PHE A 267 7.73 8.31 -5.78
N LYS A 268 8.32 9.20 -6.57
CA LYS A 268 9.26 10.21 -6.09
C LYS A 268 8.62 11.16 -5.08
N GLU A 269 7.50 11.78 -5.45
CA GLU A 269 6.87 12.85 -4.65
C GLU A 269 6.14 12.32 -3.40
N VAL A 270 5.67 11.07 -3.43
CA VAL A 270 4.90 10.48 -2.32
C VAL A 270 5.78 9.66 -1.39
N LEU A 271 6.70 8.86 -1.95
CA LEU A 271 7.50 7.88 -1.21
C LEU A 271 9.00 8.22 -1.16
N GLY A 272 9.46 9.21 -1.94
CA GLY A 272 10.89 9.52 -2.06
C GLY A 272 11.69 8.46 -2.81
N VAL A 273 11.02 7.61 -3.60
CA VAL A 273 11.63 6.50 -4.35
C VAL A 273 11.83 6.90 -5.81
N GLU A 274 13.06 6.83 -6.28
CA GLU A 274 13.38 7.03 -7.70
C GLU A 274 13.10 5.72 -8.47
N VAL A 275 12.19 5.80 -9.45
CA VAL A 275 11.90 4.71 -10.39
C VAL A 275 12.74 4.92 -11.64
N GLN A 276 13.54 3.91 -12.01
CA GLN A 276 14.31 3.97 -13.26
C GLN A 276 13.38 3.83 -14.46
N LEU A 277 13.59 4.71 -15.45
CA LEU A 277 12.86 4.67 -16.71
C LEU A 277 13.83 4.36 -17.88
N PRO A 278 13.37 3.67 -18.93
CA PRO A 278 12.06 3.03 -19.06
C PRO A 278 11.91 1.84 -18.10
N ILE A 279 10.70 1.55 -17.67
CA ILE A 279 10.40 0.33 -16.88
C ILE A 279 10.68 -0.89 -17.77
N GLN A 280 11.27 -1.93 -17.19
CA GLN A 280 11.62 -3.15 -17.95
C GLN A 280 10.38 -3.75 -18.63
N ARG A 281 10.46 -3.94 -19.93
CA ARG A 281 9.43 -4.62 -20.72
C ARG A 281 9.74 -6.09 -20.86
N MET A 282 8.71 -6.91 -20.79
CA MET A 282 8.82 -8.35 -20.87
C MET A 282 7.64 -8.89 -21.66
N THR A 283 7.92 -9.83 -22.59
CA THR A 283 6.83 -10.52 -23.28
C THR A 283 6.13 -11.50 -22.34
N TRP A 284 4.85 -11.78 -22.59
CA TRP A 284 4.12 -12.79 -21.82
C TRP A 284 4.86 -14.14 -21.78
N LYS A 285 5.38 -14.57 -22.93
CA LYS A 285 6.14 -15.82 -23.04
C LYS A 285 7.39 -15.83 -22.16
N GLU A 286 8.10 -14.72 -22.14
CA GLU A 286 9.30 -14.55 -21.29
C GLU A 286 8.92 -14.58 -19.81
N ALA A 287 7.89 -13.82 -19.41
CA ALA A 287 7.40 -13.81 -18.03
C ALA A 287 6.98 -15.21 -17.56
N MET A 288 6.21 -15.94 -18.37
CA MET A 288 5.82 -17.31 -18.05
C MET A 288 7.00 -18.27 -18.02
N ASN A 289 7.97 -18.14 -18.91
CA ASN A 289 9.14 -19.01 -18.93
C ASN A 289 10.07 -18.78 -17.75
N ARG A 290 10.33 -17.53 -17.36
CA ARG A 290 11.26 -17.19 -16.29
C ARG A 290 10.63 -17.24 -14.90
N PHE A 291 9.34 -16.93 -14.77
CA PHE A 291 8.69 -16.74 -13.47
C PHE A 291 7.44 -17.60 -13.25
N GLY A 292 6.89 -18.21 -14.30
CA GLY A 292 5.64 -18.96 -14.20
C GLY A 292 4.41 -18.10 -13.95
N SER A 293 4.51 -16.78 -14.16
CA SER A 293 3.46 -15.79 -13.88
C SER A 293 3.55 -14.65 -14.89
N ASP A 294 2.40 -14.12 -15.31
CA ASP A 294 2.29 -12.90 -16.12
C ASP A 294 2.46 -11.60 -15.27
N LYS A 295 2.64 -11.75 -13.96
CA LYS A 295 2.89 -10.66 -13.01
C LYS A 295 4.10 -10.99 -12.13
N PRO A 296 5.31 -11.08 -12.71
CA PRO A 296 6.50 -11.49 -11.98
C PRO A 296 6.91 -10.44 -10.95
N ASP A 297 7.33 -10.91 -9.76
CA ASP A 297 8.00 -10.07 -8.78
C ASP A 297 9.51 -10.16 -9.00
N LEU A 298 10.10 -9.09 -9.52
CA LEU A 298 11.53 -9.01 -9.84
C LEU A 298 12.42 -8.61 -8.65
N ARG A 299 11.87 -8.44 -7.45
CA ARG A 299 12.63 -8.03 -6.27
C ARG A 299 13.49 -9.14 -5.67
N PHE A 300 13.25 -10.39 -6.05
CA PHE A 300 14.07 -11.53 -5.68
C PHE A 300 14.48 -12.34 -6.91
N GLY A 301 15.73 -12.86 -6.94
CA GLY A 301 16.17 -13.85 -7.91
C GLY A 301 15.59 -15.21 -7.55
N MET A 302 15.43 -16.10 -8.39
CA MET A 302 15.01 -17.50 -8.33
C MET A 302 14.16 -17.79 -9.57
N GLU A 303 14.73 -17.44 -10.72
CA GLU A 303 14.07 -17.65 -12.00
C GLU A 303 13.97 -19.15 -12.30
N LEU A 304 12.94 -19.49 -13.06
CA LEU A 304 12.79 -20.82 -13.63
C LEU A 304 13.81 -21.01 -14.75
N VAL A 305 14.58 -22.07 -14.67
CA VAL A 305 15.53 -22.47 -15.72
C VAL A 305 14.98 -23.70 -16.43
N ASP A 306 14.84 -23.62 -17.76
CA ASP A 306 14.47 -24.77 -18.58
C ASP A 306 15.72 -25.60 -18.84
N VAL A 307 15.76 -26.81 -18.29
CA VAL A 307 16.88 -27.74 -18.43
C VAL A 307 16.53 -28.95 -19.33
N SER A 308 15.44 -28.85 -20.10
CA SER A 308 14.94 -29.94 -20.95
C SER A 308 16.01 -30.51 -21.88
N GLU A 309 16.78 -29.62 -22.56
CA GLU A 309 17.86 -30.05 -23.44
C GLU A 309 19.04 -30.70 -22.70
N THR A 310 19.34 -30.23 -21.51
CA THR A 310 20.42 -30.77 -20.68
C THR A 310 20.12 -32.19 -20.20
N VAL A 311 18.85 -32.50 -19.98
CA VAL A 311 18.42 -33.81 -19.44
C VAL A 311 17.74 -34.70 -20.49
N LYS A 312 17.81 -34.38 -21.77
CA LYS A 312 17.11 -35.11 -22.83
C LYS A 312 17.48 -36.60 -22.93
N ASP A 313 18.73 -36.93 -22.64
CA ASP A 313 19.27 -38.28 -22.71
C ASP A 313 19.26 -38.99 -21.34
N THR A 314 18.45 -38.55 -20.41
CA THR A 314 18.34 -39.15 -19.08
C THR A 314 17.56 -40.45 -19.05
N GLU A 315 17.97 -41.41 -18.23
CA GLU A 315 17.19 -42.59 -17.94
C GLU A 315 16.21 -42.40 -16.76
N PHE A 316 16.15 -41.19 -16.17
CA PHE A 316 15.19 -40.86 -15.11
C PHE A 316 13.78 -40.76 -15.70
N VAL A 317 12.96 -41.77 -15.43
CA VAL A 317 11.63 -41.98 -16.02
C VAL A 317 10.73 -40.73 -15.92
N VAL A 318 10.84 -39.94 -14.84
CA VAL A 318 10.02 -38.74 -14.65
C VAL A 318 10.36 -37.67 -15.66
N PHE A 319 11.66 -37.40 -15.91
CA PHE A 319 12.11 -36.41 -16.88
C PHE A 319 11.88 -36.90 -18.31
N LYS A 320 12.32 -38.14 -18.58
CA LYS A 320 12.14 -38.78 -19.88
C LYS A 320 10.66 -38.80 -20.31
N GLY A 321 9.77 -39.24 -19.45
CA GLY A 321 8.34 -39.29 -19.74
C GLY A 321 7.70 -37.91 -19.92
N ALA A 322 8.17 -36.85 -19.25
CA ALA A 322 7.70 -35.51 -19.50
C ALA A 322 8.14 -35.03 -20.91
N LEU A 323 9.41 -35.22 -21.27
CA LEU A 323 9.97 -34.79 -22.59
C LEU A 323 9.35 -35.56 -23.75
N GLU A 324 9.19 -36.86 -23.65
CA GLU A 324 8.55 -37.69 -24.70
C GLU A 324 7.09 -37.30 -24.97
N ASN A 325 6.43 -36.71 -23.97
CA ASN A 325 5.05 -36.22 -24.11
C ASN A 325 4.97 -34.70 -24.42
N GLY A 326 6.05 -34.11 -24.96
CA GLY A 326 6.10 -32.70 -25.35
C GLY A 326 6.07 -31.70 -24.19
N GLY A 327 6.44 -32.16 -22.98
CA GLY A 327 6.59 -31.35 -21.79
C GLY A 327 7.97 -30.71 -21.65
N SER A 328 8.27 -30.22 -20.46
CA SER A 328 9.57 -29.63 -20.12
C SER A 328 10.02 -30.04 -18.72
N VAL A 329 11.32 -29.92 -18.48
CA VAL A 329 11.93 -30.03 -17.15
C VAL A 329 12.43 -28.66 -16.77
N ARG A 330 11.88 -28.10 -15.69
CA ARG A 330 12.25 -26.79 -15.20
C ARG A 330 12.70 -26.85 -13.74
N GLY A 331 13.65 -26.01 -13.40
CA GLY A 331 14.17 -25.95 -12.05
C GLY A 331 14.34 -24.53 -11.53
N ILE A 332 14.51 -24.45 -10.21
CA ILE A 332 14.94 -23.24 -9.51
C ILE A 332 16.18 -23.54 -8.68
N ASN A 333 17.05 -22.56 -8.55
CA ASN A 333 18.20 -22.62 -7.66
C ASN A 333 17.90 -21.85 -6.37
N ALA A 334 17.69 -22.58 -5.28
CA ALA A 334 17.53 -22.01 -3.94
C ALA A 334 18.93 -21.80 -3.34
N LYS A 335 19.52 -20.63 -3.60
CA LYS A 335 20.87 -20.25 -3.14
C LYS A 335 21.02 -20.39 -1.63
N GLY A 336 22.14 -21.01 -1.18
CA GLY A 336 22.44 -21.19 0.23
C GLY A 336 21.55 -22.19 0.99
N GLN A 337 20.75 -23.03 0.31
CA GLN A 337 19.85 -23.99 0.94
C GLN A 337 20.30 -25.45 0.83
N GLY A 338 21.56 -25.70 0.41
CA GLY A 338 22.11 -27.05 0.24
C GLY A 338 22.15 -27.89 1.52
N ALA A 339 22.23 -27.26 2.68
CA ALA A 339 22.14 -27.93 3.99
C ALA A 339 20.71 -28.20 4.48
N MET A 340 19.67 -27.96 3.64
CA MET A 340 18.28 -28.15 4.04
C MET A 340 17.98 -29.59 4.46
N PRO A 341 17.44 -29.84 5.69
CA PRO A 341 17.13 -31.17 6.16
C PRO A 341 16.09 -31.87 5.27
N ARG A 342 16.26 -33.17 5.05
CA ARG A 342 15.36 -34.00 4.22
C ARG A 342 13.88 -33.78 4.54
N LYS A 343 13.51 -33.72 5.81
CA LYS A 343 12.13 -33.47 6.25
C LYS A 343 11.55 -32.13 5.74
N LYS A 344 12.40 -31.11 5.56
CA LYS A 344 11.97 -29.83 4.98
C LYS A 344 11.80 -29.96 3.46
N ILE A 345 12.70 -30.66 2.79
CA ILE A 345 12.58 -30.92 1.35
C ILE A 345 11.31 -31.72 1.07
N ASP A 346 11.00 -32.76 1.88
CA ASP A 346 9.77 -33.55 1.74
C ASP A 346 8.50 -32.68 1.90
N LYS A 347 8.53 -31.66 2.77
CA LYS A 347 7.45 -30.67 2.86
C LYS A 347 7.32 -29.80 1.61
N LEU A 348 8.42 -29.45 0.96
CA LEU A 348 8.38 -28.73 -0.32
C LEU A 348 7.79 -29.59 -1.43
N VAL A 349 8.07 -30.91 -1.42
CA VAL A 349 7.46 -31.86 -2.36
C VAL A 349 5.94 -31.90 -2.17
N GLU A 350 5.47 -31.99 -0.94
CA GLU A 350 4.01 -31.99 -0.65
C GLU A 350 3.37 -30.63 -0.99
N PHE A 351 4.06 -29.55 -0.71
CA PHE A 351 3.62 -28.22 -1.13
C PHE A 351 3.46 -28.12 -2.65
N ALA A 352 4.48 -28.54 -3.42
CA ALA A 352 4.41 -28.55 -4.88
C ALA A 352 3.27 -29.44 -5.43
N LYS A 353 3.02 -30.58 -4.81
CA LYS A 353 1.88 -31.45 -5.15
C LYS A 353 0.54 -30.78 -4.92
N GLY A 354 0.41 -29.96 -3.87
CA GLY A 354 -0.78 -29.15 -3.62
C GLY A 354 -1.11 -28.17 -4.74
N TYR A 355 -0.13 -27.80 -5.55
CA TYR A 355 -0.27 -26.96 -6.75
C TYR A 355 -0.28 -27.76 -8.07
N GLY A 356 -0.39 -29.08 -8.00
CA GLY A 356 -0.55 -29.96 -9.16
C GLY A 356 0.73 -30.56 -9.71
N ALA A 357 1.90 -30.34 -9.09
CA ALA A 357 3.11 -31.02 -9.49
C ALA A 357 3.03 -32.52 -9.14
N LYS A 358 3.52 -33.40 -10.02
CA LYS A 358 3.57 -34.85 -9.76
C LYS A 358 4.61 -35.23 -8.71
N GLY A 359 5.61 -34.37 -8.54
CA GLY A 359 6.71 -34.53 -7.58
C GLY A 359 7.71 -33.39 -7.72
N LEU A 360 8.71 -33.42 -6.87
CA LEU A 360 9.82 -32.46 -6.91
C LEU A 360 11.14 -33.24 -6.76
N ALA A 361 11.95 -33.23 -7.83
CA ALA A 361 13.29 -33.79 -7.78
C ALA A 361 14.28 -32.73 -7.26
N TYR A 362 15.41 -33.15 -6.67
CA TYR A 362 16.36 -32.19 -6.12
C TYR A 362 17.81 -32.64 -6.19
N ILE A 363 18.71 -31.65 -6.19
CA ILE A 363 20.15 -31.81 -5.94
C ILE A 363 20.50 -30.84 -4.79
N ALA A 364 21.04 -31.37 -3.69
CA ALA A 364 21.62 -30.59 -2.62
C ALA A 364 23.13 -30.57 -2.77
N ILE A 365 23.74 -29.41 -2.96
CA ILE A 365 25.18 -29.22 -3.08
C ILE A 365 25.69 -28.78 -1.71
N HIS A 366 26.60 -29.55 -1.14
CA HIS A 366 27.21 -29.26 0.17
C HIS A 366 28.32 -28.20 0.04
N GLU A 367 28.74 -27.62 1.18
CA GLU A 367 29.79 -26.60 1.24
C GLU A 367 31.16 -27.10 0.72
N ASP A 368 31.40 -28.38 0.77
CA ASP A 368 32.62 -29.03 0.26
C ASP A 368 32.57 -29.32 -1.26
N GLY A 369 31.49 -28.90 -1.93
CA GLY A 369 31.25 -29.14 -3.35
C GLY A 369 30.68 -30.54 -3.66
N SER A 370 30.62 -31.45 -2.69
CA SER A 370 29.93 -32.73 -2.89
C SER A 370 28.40 -32.48 -3.03
N TRP A 371 27.72 -33.39 -3.70
CA TRP A 371 26.27 -33.24 -3.90
C TRP A 371 25.50 -34.53 -3.63
N LYS A 372 24.26 -34.38 -3.23
CA LYS A 372 23.30 -35.45 -3.01
C LYS A 372 22.03 -35.20 -3.80
N SER A 373 21.54 -36.20 -4.52
CA SER A 373 20.38 -36.06 -5.39
C SER A 373 19.34 -37.16 -5.15
N SER A 374 18.09 -36.87 -5.45
CA SER A 374 17.01 -37.84 -5.45
C SER A 374 16.99 -38.77 -6.67
N PHE A 375 17.76 -38.47 -7.72
CA PHE A 375 17.73 -39.16 -9.02
C PHE A 375 19.10 -39.46 -9.64
N SER A 376 20.21 -39.19 -8.93
CA SER A 376 21.57 -39.37 -9.47
C SER A 376 21.88 -40.76 -10.03
N LYS A 377 21.24 -41.78 -9.47
CA LYS A 377 21.45 -43.19 -9.94
C LYS A 377 20.94 -43.46 -11.38
N PHE A 378 20.21 -42.50 -11.97
CA PHE A 378 19.68 -42.60 -13.34
C PHE A 378 20.39 -41.65 -14.30
N MET A 379 21.49 -41.02 -13.90
CA MET A 379 22.26 -40.09 -14.70
C MET A 379 23.76 -40.37 -14.52
N THR A 380 24.55 -40.09 -15.55
CA THR A 380 26.01 -40.13 -15.44
C THR A 380 26.52 -38.92 -14.65
N GLU A 381 27.76 -39.01 -14.16
CA GLU A 381 28.40 -37.91 -13.43
C GLU A 381 28.50 -36.65 -14.31
N GLU A 382 28.88 -36.82 -15.59
CA GLU A 382 28.92 -35.74 -16.61
C GLU A 382 27.56 -35.07 -16.83
N GLN A 383 26.47 -35.83 -16.87
CA GLN A 383 25.10 -35.30 -16.96
C GLN A 383 24.70 -34.50 -15.72
N MET A 384 25.10 -34.99 -14.53
CA MET A 384 24.83 -34.29 -13.26
C MET A 384 25.60 -32.97 -13.20
N GLU A 385 26.88 -32.96 -13.58
CA GLU A 385 27.71 -31.73 -13.64
C GLU A 385 27.14 -30.72 -14.64
N ALA A 386 26.74 -31.20 -15.83
CA ALA A 386 26.11 -30.35 -16.83
C ALA A 386 24.81 -29.71 -16.32
N LEU A 387 24.00 -30.50 -15.57
CA LEU A 387 22.75 -30.02 -14.98
C LEU A 387 23.01 -28.99 -13.87
N ILE A 388 23.96 -29.25 -12.97
CA ILE A 388 24.37 -28.30 -11.92
C ILE A 388 24.87 -26.98 -12.56
N LYS A 389 25.69 -27.09 -13.58
CA LYS A 389 26.18 -25.92 -14.34
C LYS A 389 25.06 -25.14 -15.02
N ALA A 390 24.10 -25.82 -15.66
CA ALA A 390 22.94 -25.18 -16.30
C ALA A 390 22.07 -24.40 -15.30
N MET A 391 22.04 -24.85 -14.05
CA MET A 391 21.32 -24.22 -12.95
C MET A 391 22.13 -23.15 -12.20
N ASP A 392 23.34 -22.80 -12.64
CA ASP A 392 24.28 -21.96 -11.88
C ASP A 392 24.43 -22.41 -10.42
N GLY A 393 24.49 -23.73 -10.24
CA GLY A 393 24.61 -24.36 -8.90
C GLY A 393 26.01 -24.20 -8.36
N GLN A 394 26.12 -23.76 -7.10
CA GLN A 394 27.38 -23.56 -6.37
C GLN A 394 27.33 -24.31 -5.04
N ALA A 395 28.48 -24.44 -4.38
CA ALA A 395 28.54 -25.02 -3.05
C ALA A 395 27.57 -24.32 -2.09
N GLY A 396 26.80 -25.11 -1.35
CA GLY A 396 25.76 -24.60 -0.46
C GLY A 396 24.37 -24.42 -1.08
N ASP A 397 24.17 -24.69 -2.38
CA ASP A 397 22.88 -24.48 -3.07
C ASP A 397 21.98 -25.72 -3.07
N LEU A 398 20.66 -25.51 -3.14
CA LEU A 398 19.65 -26.54 -3.37
C LEU A 398 18.96 -26.31 -4.69
N LEU A 399 19.10 -27.24 -5.63
CA LEU A 399 18.44 -27.21 -6.91
C LEU A 399 17.17 -28.05 -6.85
N LEU A 400 16.04 -27.49 -7.27
CA LEU A 400 14.74 -28.14 -7.26
C LEU A 400 14.18 -28.23 -8.68
N PHE A 401 13.62 -29.38 -9.06
CA PHE A 401 13.14 -29.62 -10.41
C PHE A 401 11.73 -30.16 -10.43
N ALA A 402 10.92 -29.66 -11.34
CA ALA A 402 9.61 -30.20 -11.70
C ALA A 402 9.59 -30.54 -13.20
N ALA A 403 8.88 -31.60 -13.54
CA ALA A 403 8.72 -32.06 -14.93
C ALA A 403 7.27 -32.39 -15.21
N ASP A 404 6.68 -31.81 -16.24
CA ASP A 404 5.33 -32.11 -16.70
C ASP A 404 5.12 -31.62 -18.15
N ARG A 405 3.90 -31.87 -18.66
CA ARG A 405 3.48 -31.36 -19.99
C ARG A 405 3.39 -29.83 -19.96
N ASN A 406 3.77 -29.21 -21.06
CA ASN A 406 3.45 -27.80 -21.30
C ASN A 406 1.95 -27.66 -21.58
N LYS A 407 1.29 -26.72 -20.92
CA LYS A 407 -0.13 -26.38 -21.15
C LYS A 407 -0.24 -25.29 -22.20
#